data_5d4dafa8d652af46bb11b9941a85d7bc
#
_entry.id   5d4dafa8d652af46bb11b9941a85d7bc
#
_cell.length_a   1.000
_cell.length_b   1.000
_cell.length_c   1.000
_cell.angle_alpha   90.00
_cell.angle_beta   90.00
_cell.angle_gamma   90.00
#
_symmetry.space_group_name_H-M   'P 1'
#
loop_
_entity.id
_entity.type
_entity.pdbx_description
1 polymer ?
#
loop_
_entity_poly.entity_id
_entity_poly.type
_entity_poly.pdbx_seq_one_letter_code
_entity_poly.pdbx_strand_id
1 'polypeptide(L)'
;MDMIKERCEMDSRKSPMIVIIGKKDTGKSFLARDLLFNVQNCFPAGLVISPTEAVNEYFQAFVPSKLIHDKYEPGKVQNFIKRQFAAKQRFLKSKASGQVFDPRAFMILDDCLYAAKEWINEESTRFVFMNGRHLDMMTIITMQYPLGITPNLRTNVDFVFILRENILGNRRRIYENYAGMFPTFEMFCDFMDQCTENYEGLVICNNVSSNKLEDQVFWYKASEHPPFKLCDQSLWADNRPFQSAMMAADDYNATSLRKKNAAPSVWVRKEGGGRE
;
A
#
# COMPACT_ATOMS: atom_id res chain seq x y z
N MET A 1 16.29 7.41 7.30
CA MET A 1 15.02 8.14 7.32
C MET A 1 15.14 9.51 6.64
N ASP A 2 16.20 10.25 6.84
CA ASP A 2 16.38 11.60 6.29
C ASP A 2 16.27 11.65 4.76
N MET A 3 16.84 10.69 4.05
CA MET A 3 16.71 10.55 2.59
C MET A 3 15.23 10.48 2.12
N ILE A 4 14.35 9.84 2.89
CA ILE A 4 12.92 9.79 2.58
C ILE A 4 12.26 11.13 2.88
N LYS A 5 12.59 11.77 4.01
CA LYS A 5 12.07 13.09 4.39
C LYS A 5 12.39 14.16 3.36
N GLU A 6 13.65 14.26 2.93
CA GLU A 6 14.09 15.19 1.89
C GLU A 6 13.31 15.03 0.59
N ARG A 7 12.99 13.79 0.22
CA ARG A 7 12.20 13.50 -0.99
C ARG A 7 10.72 13.83 -0.85
N CYS A 8 10.23 13.94 0.37
CA CYS A 8 8.85 14.37 0.67
C CYS A 8 8.72 15.89 0.85
N GLU A 9 9.79 16.65 0.72
CA GLU A 9 9.73 18.12 0.75
C GLU A 9 8.93 18.69 -0.41
N MET A 10 8.35 19.88 -0.16
CA MET A 10 7.55 20.57 -1.16
C MET A 10 8.41 20.95 -2.37
N ASP A 11 7.89 20.70 -3.58
CA ASP A 11 8.56 20.96 -4.86
C ASP A 11 9.85 20.13 -5.09
N SER A 12 10.08 19.08 -4.30
CA SER A 12 11.24 18.20 -4.50
C SER A 12 11.20 17.47 -5.84
N ARG A 13 9.99 17.21 -6.39
CA ARG A 13 9.73 16.38 -7.58
C ARG A 13 10.33 14.97 -7.47
N LYS A 14 10.56 14.52 -6.24
CA LYS A 14 11.25 13.26 -5.93
C LYS A 14 10.47 12.38 -4.97
N SER A 15 9.14 12.61 -4.84
CA SER A 15 8.30 11.81 -3.94
C SER A 15 8.57 10.32 -4.12
N PRO A 16 8.92 9.58 -3.04
CA PRO A 16 9.47 8.25 -3.17
C PRO A 16 8.40 7.19 -3.46
N MET A 17 8.82 6.18 -4.22
CA MET A 17 8.15 4.89 -4.35
C MET A 17 8.83 3.90 -3.42
N ILE A 18 8.10 3.38 -2.45
CA ILE A 18 8.59 2.49 -1.39
C ILE A 18 7.89 1.14 -1.51
N VAL A 19 8.67 0.07 -1.46
CA VAL A 19 8.16 -1.31 -1.41
C VAL A 19 8.62 -1.95 -0.10
N ILE A 20 7.70 -2.58 0.61
CA ILE A 20 7.97 -3.32 1.84
C ILE A 20 7.64 -4.80 1.60
N ILE A 21 8.66 -5.65 1.66
CA ILE A 21 8.56 -7.09 1.44
C ILE A 21 8.69 -7.81 2.79
N GLY A 22 7.71 -8.61 3.13
CA GLY A 22 7.78 -9.42 4.34
C GLY A 22 6.56 -10.33 4.48
N LYS A 23 6.71 -11.45 5.13
CA LYS A 23 5.64 -12.39 5.46
C LYS A 23 4.60 -11.78 6.39
N LYS A 24 3.55 -12.54 6.62
CA LYS A 24 2.61 -12.24 7.71
C LYS A 24 3.37 -12.11 9.04
N ASP A 25 2.94 -11.17 9.87
CA ASP A 25 3.46 -10.92 11.22
C ASP A 25 4.95 -10.52 11.30
N THR A 26 5.54 -10.04 10.19
CA THR A 26 6.93 -9.50 10.19
C THR A 26 7.00 -7.99 10.45
N GLY A 27 5.87 -7.30 10.63
CA GLY A 27 5.85 -5.88 10.95
C GLY A 27 5.68 -4.93 9.76
N LYS A 28 5.21 -5.39 8.56
CA LYS A 28 5.02 -4.53 7.38
C LYS A 28 4.18 -3.29 7.65
N SER A 29 2.99 -3.46 8.21
CA SER A 29 2.08 -2.35 8.50
C SER A 29 2.63 -1.44 9.59
N PHE A 30 3.32 -2.00 10.59
CA PHE A 30 4.00 -1.24 11.62
C PHE A 30 5.11 -0.36 11.03
N LEU A 31 5.93 -0.90 10.13
CA LEU A 31 6.94 -0.14 9.39
C LEU A 31 6.30 0.95 8.52
N ALA A 32 5.21 0.64 7.81
CA ALA A 32 4.50 1.64 7.02
C ALA A 32 3.97 2.80 7.88
N ARG A 33 3.45 2.50 9.08
CA ARG A 33 3.02 3.51 10.05
C ARG A 33 4.18 4.37 10.54
N ASP A 34 5.33 3.78 10.85
CA ASP A 34 6.53 4.48 11.27
C ASP A 34 7.04 5.43 10.16
N LEU A 35 7.09 4.96 8.92
CA LEU A 35 7.45 5.80 7.78
C LEU A 35 6.51 7.00 7.65
N LEU A 36 5.20 6.78 7.78
CA LEU A 36 4.19 7.83 7.70
C LEU A 36 4.27 8.83 8.87
N PHE A 37 4.53 8.35 10.09
CA PHE A 37 4.73 9.23 11.24
C PHE A 37 5.90 10.19 11.00
N ASN A 38 6.99 9.69 10.48
CA ASN A 38 8.18 10.49 10.21
C ASN A 38 7.98 11.57 9.13
N VAL A 39 6.95 11.45 8.30
CA VAL A 39 6.56 12.42 7.27
C VAL A 39 5.15 12.98 7.49
N GLN A 40 4.61 12.91 8.71
CA GLN A 40 3.21 13.23 9.02
C GLN A 40 2.79 14.65 8.64
N ASN A 41 3.72 15.59 8.61
CA ASN A 41 3.46 16.99 8.25
C ASN A 41 3.60 17.28 6.74
N CYS A 42 3.89 16.23 5.95
CA CYS A 42 4.17 16.41 4.52
C CYS A 42 2.94 16.23 3.62
N PHE A 43 1.87 15.59 4.10
CA PHE A 43 0.81 15.14 3.21
C PHE A 43 -0.58 15.61 3.67
N PRO A 44 -1.15 16.64 3.01
CA PRO A 44 -2.51 17.11 3.32
C PRO A 44 -3.61 16.13 2.87
N ALA A 45 -3.29 15.13 2.03
CA ALA A 45 -4.23 14.14 1.55
C ALA A 45 -3.56 12.78 1.28
N GLY A 46 -4.39 11.74 1.17
CA GLY A 46 -3.90 10.39 0.85
C GLY A 46 -4.98 9.48 0.29
N LEU A 47 -4.55 8.26 -0.06
CA LEU A 47 -5.40 7.13 -0.42
C LEU A 47 -4.79 5.88 0.22
N VAL A 48 -5.59 5.10 0.91
CA VAL A 48 -5.22 3.80 1.46
C VAL A 48 -6.12 2.73 0.87
N ILE A 49 -5.53 1.66 0.37
CA ILE A 49 -6.25 0.44 0.00
C ILE A 49 -5.66 -0.69 0.82
N SER A 50 -6.44 -1.23 1.76
CA SER A 50 -6.03 -2.32 2.67
C SER A 50 -7.20 -3.29 2.86
N PRO A 51 -7.14 -4.51 2.30
CA PRO A 51 -8.19 -5.51 2.43
C PRO A 51 -8.46 -5.95 3.87
N THR A 52 -7.51 -5.74 4.75
CA THR A 52 -7.62 -6.14 6.16
C THR A 52 -8.18 -5.04 7.06
N GLU A 53 -8.41 -3.84 6.53
CA GLU A 53 -8.85 -2.69 7.33
C GLU A 53 -10.21 -2.90 8.01
N ALA A 54 -11.13 -3.59 7.34
CA ALA A 54 -12.44 -3.92 7.88
C ALA A 54 -12.40 -4.76 9.19
N VAL A 55 -11.28 -5.45 9.42
CA VAL A 55 -11.09 -6.33 10.59
C VAL A 55 -10.09 -5.74 11.59
N ASN A 56 -9.02 -5.15 11.08
CA ASN A 56 -7.89 -4.71 11.91
C ASN A 56 -7.99 -3.26 12.37
N GLU A 57 -8.83 -2.44 11.69
CA GLU A 57 -9.03 -1.01 11.99
C GLU A 57 -7.72 -0.23 12.15
N TYR A 58 -6.70 -0.64 11.37
CA TYR A 58 -5.33 -0.21 11.59
C TYR A 58 -5.06 1.21 11.09
N PHE A 59 -5.42 1.49 9.84
CA PHE A 59 -5.15 2.78 9.20
C PHE A 59 -6.13 3.87 9.66
N GLN A 60 -7.37 3.54 10.00
CA GLN A 60 -8.35 4.52 10.48
C GLN A 60 -7.97 5.19 11.82
N ALA A 61 -7.02 4.61 12.54
CA ALA A 61 -6.46 5.23 13.75
C ALA A 61 -5.70 6.55 13.45
N PHE A 62 -5.15 6.69 12.24
CA PHE A 62 -4.33 7.85 11.86
C PHE A 62 -4.57 8.39 10.44
N VAL A 63 -5.48 7.81 9.67
CA VAL A 63 -5.93 8.28 8.35
C VAL A 63 -7.44 8.46 8.36
N PRO A 64 -8.02 9.55 7.81
CA PRO A 64 -9.46 9.73 7.71
C PRO A 64 -10.15 8.56 6.98
N SER A 65 -11.20 7.98 7.54
CA SER A 65 -11.87 6.78 7.04
C SER A 65 -12.34 6.89 5.58
N LYS A 66 -12.74 8.08 5.16
CA LYS A 66 -13.15 8.36 3.76
C LYS A 66 -12.04 8.20 2.73
N LEU A 67 -10.77 8.14 3.16
CA LEU A 67 -9.60 7.93 2.32
C LEU A 67 -9.14 6.47 2.31
N ILE A 68 -9.84 5.60 3.05
CA ILE A 68 -9.48 4.19 3.20
C ILE A 68 -10.49 3.33 2.45
N HIS A 69 -9.99 2.33 1.76
CA HIS A 69 -10.78 1.36 1.03
C HIS A 69 -10.27 -0.05 1.32
N ASP A 70 -11.19 -0.99 1.53
CA ASP A 70 -10.89 -2.42 1.78
C ASP A 70 -10.84 -3.26 0.49
N LYS A 71 -11.12 -2.65 -0.66
CA LYS A 71 -11.07 -3.32 -1.96
C LYS A 71 -10.32 -2.46 -2.97
N TYR A 72 -9.43 -3.11 -3.72
CA TYR A 72 -8.83 -2.46 -4.88
C TYR A 72 -9.89 -2.28 -5.99
N GLU A 73 -10.08 -1.04 -6.39
CA GLU A 73 -10.94 -0.65 -7.50
C GLU A 73 -10.16 0.33 -8.41
N PRO A 74 -9.98 0.01 -9.71
CA PRO A 74 -9.26 0.89 -10.63
C PRO A 74 -9.76 2.34 -10.62
N GLY A 75 -11.08 2.52 -10.54
CA GLY A 75 -11.71 3.84 -10.48
C GLY A 75 -11.28 4.70 -9.29
N LYS A 76 -10.96 4.09 -8.15
CA LYS A 76 -10.46 4.83 -6.97
C LYS A 76 -9.09 5.41 -7.24
N VAL A 77 -8.18 4.60 -7.79
CA VAL A 77 -6.82 5.04 -8.15
C VAL A 77 -6.87 6.09 -9.25
N GLN A 78 -7.68 5.89 -10.30
CA GLN A 78 -7.87 6.88 -11.38
C GLN A 78 -8.38 8.21 -10.85
N ASN A 79 -9.38 8.21 -9.97
CA ASN A 79 -9.92 9.43 -9.37
C ASN A 79 -8.88 10.13 -8.49
N PHE A 80 -8.07 9.36 -7.77
CA PHE A 80 -6.97 9.91 -6.97
C PHE A 80 -5.90 10.56 -7.86
N ILE A 81 -5.52 9.93 -8.96
CA ILE A 81 -4.62 10.52 -9.97
C ILE A 81 -5.20 11.83 -10.55
N LYS A 82 -6.48 11.85 -10.94
CA LYS A 82 -7.16 13.06 -11.43
C LYS A 82 -7.13 14.18 -10.39
N ARG A 83 -7.38 13.83 -9.12
CA ARG A 83 -7.27 14.77 -7.99
C ARG A 83 -5.85 15.35 -7.90
N GLN A 84 -4.82 14.51 -8.05
CA GLN A 84 -3.43 14.95 -7.98
C GLN A 84 -3.03 15.85 -9.16
N PHE A 85 -3.52 15.58 -10.36
CA PHE A 85 -3.34 16.50 -11.50
C PHE A 85 -3.94 17.88 -11.21
N ALA A 86 -5.17 17.92 -10.70
CA ALA A 86 -5.82 19.17 -10.33
C ALA A 86 -5.07 19.91 -9.20
N ALA A 87 -4.60 19.17 -8.20
CA ALA A 87 -3.79 19.71 -7.10
C ALA A 87 -2.47 20.31 -7.61
N LYS A 88 -1.78 19.61 -8.50
CA LYS A 88 -0.52 20.11 -9.10
C LYS A 88 -0.76 21.36 -9.95
N GLN A 89 -1.82 21.41 -10.75
CA GLN A 89 -2.18 22.61 -11.51
C GLN A 89 -2.52 23.79 -10.57
N ARG A 90 -3.26 23.53 -9.49
CA ARG A 90 -3.55 24.56 -8.47
C ARG A 90 -2.28 25.08 -7.80
N PHE A 91 -1.35 24.19 -7.45
CA PHE A 91 -0.05 24.56 -6.91
C PHE A 91 0.72 25.50 -7.85
N LEU A 92 0.82 25.16 -9.14
CA LEU A 92 1.51 25.99 -10.13
C LEU A 92 0.88 27.37 -10.25
N LYS A 93 -0.45 27.47 -10.23
CA LYS A 93 -1.18 28.75 -10.24
C LYS A 93 -0.98 29.53 -8.94
N SER A 94 -1.03 28.87 -7.78
CA SER A 94 -0.85 29.53 -6.48
C SER A 94 0.58 30.05 -6.31
N LYS A 95 1.58 29.32 -6.79
CA LYS A 95 2.98 29.77 -6.79
C LYS A 95 3.15 31.07 -7.60
N ALA A 96 2.48 31.17 -8.73
CA ALA A 96 2.50 32.38 -9.57
C ALA A 96 1.79 33.59 -8.91
N SER A 97 0.82 33.36 -8.01
CA SER A 97 0.08 34.39 -7.27
C SER A 97 0.62 34.68 -5.87
N GLY A 98 1.72 34.05 -5.47
CA GLY A 98 2.30 34.20 -4.11
C GLY A 98 1.51 33.51 -3.00
N GLN A 99 0.51 32.69 -3.32
CA GLN A 99 -0.24 31.89 -2.36
C GLN A 99 0.44 30.56 -2.13
N VAL A 100 0.27 30.00 -0.93
CA VAL A 100 0.79 28.66 -0.59
C VAL A 100 -0.33 27.63 -0.69
N PHE A 101 -0.18 26.67 -1.59
CA PHE A 101 -1.03 25.50 -1.69
C PHE A 101 -0.16 24.24 -1.72
N ASP A 102 -0.43 23.28 -0.84
CA ASP A 102 0.33 22.03 -0.78
C ASP A 102 -0.35 20.94 -1.66
N PRO A 103 0.28 20.51 -2.75
CA PRO A 103 -0.26 19.47 -3.64
C PRO A 103 0.05 18.05 -3.19
N ARG A 104 0.96 17.87 -2.23
CA ARG A 104 1.51 16.57 -1.85
C ARG A 104 0.42 15.61 -1.36
N ALA A 105 0.62 14.33 -1.64
CA ALA A 105 -0.25 13.27 -1.16
C ALA A 105 0.52 11.95 -1.00
N PHE A 106 -0.06 11.01 -0.25
CA PHE A 106 0.45 9.66 -0.20
C PHE A 106 -0.57 8.66 -0.76
N MET A 107 -0.07 7.52 -1.22
CA MET A 107 -0.88 6.35 -1.59
C MET A 107 -0.29 5.11 -0.93
N ILE A 108 -1.14 4.28 -0.34
CA ILE A 108 -0.76 3.01 0.27
C ILE A 108 -1.56 1.89 -0.38
N LEU A 109 -0.86 0.88 -0.87
CA LEU A 109 -1.42 -0.40 -1.27
C LEU A 109 -0.92 -1.46 -0.30
N ASP A 110 -1.73 -1.77 0.72
CA ASP A 110 -1.36 -2.68 1.80
C ASP A 110 -1.88 -4.08 1.51
N ASP A 111 -0.95 -5.00 1.28
CA ASP A 111 -1.19 -6.43 1.03
C ASP A 111 -2.24 -6.73 -0.07
N CYS A 112 -2.27 -5.91 -1.13
CA CYS A 112 -3.22 -6.03 -2.24
C CYS A 112 -2.89 -7.12 -3.25
N LEU A 113 -1.94 -8.05 -2.95
CA LEU A 113 -1.49 -9.07 -3.91
C LEU A 113 -2.56 -10.10 -4.29
N TYR A 114 -3.61 -10.24 -3.50
CA TYR A 114 -4.74 -11.11 -3.88
C TYR A 114 -5.38 -10.68 -5.21
N ALA A 115 -5.34 -9.39 -5.53
CA ALA A 115 -5.79 -8.81 -6.78
C ALA A 115 -4.65 -8.43 -7.74
N ALA A 116 -3.44 -9.03 -7.58
CA ALA A 116 -2.24 -8.62 -8.31
C ALA A 116 -2.40 -8.63 -9.83
N LYS A 117 -3.13 -9.61 -10.38
CA LYS A 117 -3.41 -9.68 -11.82
C LYS A 117 -4.30 -8.52 -12.29
N GLU A 118 -5.14 -7.99 -11.42
CA GLU A 118 -6.06 -6.91 -11.72
C GLU A 118 -5.36 -5.56 -11.65
N TRP A 119 -4.64 -5.27 -10.54
CA TRP A 119 -4.10 -3.94 -10.32
C TRP A 119 -2.74 -3.69 -10.99
N ILE A 120 -1.86 -4.70 -11.08
CA ILE A 120 -0.50 -4.52 -11.63
C ILE A 120 -0.50 -4.21 -13.13
N ASN A 121 -1.52 -4.69 -13.85
CA ASN A 121 -1.68 -4.46 -15.29
C ASN A 121 -2.55 -3.24 -15.60
N GLU A 122 -3.20 -2.66 -14.60
CA GLU A 122 -4.00 -1.46 -14.74
C GLU A 122 -3.17 -0.26 -15.15
N GLU A 123 -3.68 0.53 -16.11
CA GLU A 123 -3.01 1.71 -16.60
C GLU A 123 -2.76 2.74 -15.50
N SER A 124 -3.73 2.92 -14.61
CA SER A 124 -3.63 3.84 -13.47
C SER A 124 -2.51 3.44 -12.50
N THR A 125 -2.37 2.16 -12.19
CA THR A 125 -1.28 1.67 -11.32
C THR A 125 0.07 1.85 -12.01
N ARG A 126 0.18 1.46 -13.27
CA ARG A 126 1.41 1.67 -14.05
C ARG A 126 1.78 3.15 -14.12
N PHE A 127 0.79 4.03 -14.30
CA PHE A 127 0.98 5.46 -14.26
C PHE A 127 1.57 5.94 -12.93
N VAL A 128 1.08 5.42 -11.80
CA VAL A 128 1.60 5.75 -10.46
C VAL A 128 3.07 5.38 -10.34
N PHE A 129 3.48 4.18 -10.76
CA PHE A 129 4.89 3.77 -10.74
C PHE A 129 5.78 4.67 -11.59
N MET A 130 5.33 5.04 -12.78
CA MET A 130 6.15 5.80 -13.74
C MET A 130 6.13 7.30 -13.46
N ASN A 131 5.00 7.85 -13.02
CA ASN A 131 4.74 9.29 -13.01
C ASN A 131 4.32 9.83 -11.63
N GLY A 132 4.09 9.01 -10.62
CA GLY A 132 3.61 9.44 -9.30
C GLY A 132 4.48 10.53 -8.68
N ARG A 133 5.80 10.43 -8.84
CA ARG A 133 6.76 11.44 -8.38
C ARG A 133 6.52 12.84 -8.96
N HIS A 134 6.04 12.93 -10.20
CA HIS A 134 5.76 14.21 -10.85
C HIS A 134 4.46 14.85 -10.35
N LEU A 135 3.63 14.07 -9.68
CA LEU A 135 2.40 14.51 -9.02
C LEU A 135 2.58 14.71 -7.51
N ASP A 136 3.80 14.79 -7.02
CA ASP A 136 4.16 14.93 -5.60
C ASP A 136 3.48 13.87 -4.72
N MET A 137 3.45 12.63 -5.21
CA MET A 137 2.78 11.51 -4.59
C MET A 137 3.78 10.48 -4.08
N MET A 138 3.93 10.36 -2.75
CA MET A 138 4.63 9.24 -2.13
C MET A 138 3.77 7.99 -2.22
N THR A 139 4.37 6.88 -2.62
CA THR A 139 3.65 5.60 -2.70
C THR A 139 4.33 4.54 -1.85
N ILE A 140 3.57 3.83 -1.02
CA ILE A 140 4.01 2.69 -0.23
C ILE A 140 3.23 1.47 -0.67
N ILE A 141 3.92 0.40 -1.01
CA ILE A 141 3.33 -0.90 -1.36
C ILE A 141 3.88 -1.95 -0.41
N THR A 142 3.00 -2.61 0.33
CA THR A 142 3.41 -3.76 1.14
C THR A 142 3.05 -5.05 0.42
N MET A 143 3.92 -6.04 0.48
CA MET A 143 3.69 -7.33 -0.14
C MET A 143 4.34 -8.48 0.63
N GLN A 144 3.72 -9.65 0.51
CA GLN A 144 4.26 -10.89 1.10
C GLN A 144 5.11 -11.67 0.11
N TYR A 145 4.84 -11.54 -1.18
CA TYR A 145 5.52 -12.27 -2.24
C TYR A 145 6.39 -11.36 -3.11
N PRO A 146 7.70 -11.65 -3.26
CA PRO A 146 8.64 -10.74 -3.92
C PRO A 146 8.34 -10.46 -5.40
N LEU A 147 7.68 -11.37 -6.10
CA LEU A 147 7.40 -11.24 -7.53
C LEU A 147 6.05 -10.57 -7.84
N GLY A 148 5.42 -9.94 -6.86
CA GLY A 148 4.14 -9.24 -7.06
C GLY A 148 4.22 -8.01 -7.97
N ILE A 149 5.41 -7.45 -8.21
CA ILE A 149 5.64 -6.31 -9.10
C ILE A 149 6.46 -6.79 -10.31
N THR A 150 6.04 -6.39 -11.52
CA THR A 150 6.72 -6.77 -12.76
C THR A 150 8.09 -6.06 -12.88
N PRO A 151 9.08 -6.65 -13.60
CA PRO A 151 10.44 -6.09 -13.68
C PRO A 151 10.50 -4.63 -14.14
N ASN A 152 9.69 -4.26 -15.14
CA ASN A 152 9.64 -2.89 -15.67
C ASN A 152 9.09 -1.85 -14.66
N LEU A 153 8.28 -2.28 -13.70
CA LEU A 153 7.78 -1.39 -12.65
C LEU A 153 8.76 -1.31 -11.47
N ARG A 154 9.47 -2.41 -11.19
CA ARG A 154 10.48 -2.43 -10.11
C ARG A 154 11.61 -1.41 -10.32
N THR A 155 11.98 -1.11 -11.56
CA THR A 155 13.00 -0.10 -11.88
C THR A 155 12.64 1.31 -11.40
N ASN A 156 11.36 1.56 -11.08
CA ASN A 156 10.88 2.84 -10.56
C ASN A 156 10.77 2.86 -9.03
N VAL A 157 11.12 1.77 -8.35
CA VAL A 157 11.11 1.70 -6.89
C VAL A 157 12.36 2.36 -6.34
N ASP A 158 12.18 3.33 -5.46
CA ASP A 158 13.27 4.10 -4.84
C ASP A 158 13.87 3.39 -3.63
N PHE A 159 13.01 2.84 -2.77
CA PHE A 159 13.41 2.14 -1.55
C PHE A 159 12.72 0.80 -1.44
N VAL A 160 13.48 -0.24 -1.14
CA VAL A 160 12.96 -1.58 -0.86
C VAL A 160 13.32 -1.94 0.58
N PHE A 161 12.30 -2.12 1.41
CA PHE A 161 12.46 -2.63 2.77
C PHE A 161 12.19 -4.13 2.75
N ILE A 162 13.15 -4.92 3.18
CA ILE A 162 13.09 -6.37 3.22
C ILE A 162 13.08 -6.80 4.69
N LEU A 163 11.94 -7.34 5.14
CA LEU A 163 11.77 -7.87 6.48
C LEU A 163 12.15 -9.36 6.51
N ARG A 164 12.12 -9.96 7.69
CA ARG A 164 12.56 -11.35 7.90
C ARG A 164 11.89 -12.33 6.94
N GLU A 165 12.72 -13.10 6.25
CA GLU A 165 12.34 -14.20 5.39
C GLU A 165 13.23 -15.42 5.69
N ASN A 166 12.63 -16.52 6.14
CA ASN A 166 13.35 -17.73 6.53
C ASN A 166 13.30 -18.84 5.46
N ILE A 167 12.52 -18.66 4.38
CA ILE A 167 12.47 -19.60 3.27
C ILE A 167 13.55 -19.25 2.26
N LEU A 168 14.54 -20.11 2.10
CA LEU A 168 15.69 -19.88 1.23
C LEU A 168 15.29 -19.61 -0.23
N GLY A 169 14.27 -20.32 -0.76
CA GLY A 169 13.75 -20.07 -2.09
C GLY A 169 13.14 -18.68 -2.28
N ASN A 170 12.55 -18.10 -1.24
CA ASN A 170 12.06 -16.71 -1.26
C ASN A 170 13.21 -15.72 -1.14
N ARG A 171 14.23 -16.00 -0.29
CA ARG A 171 15.45 -15.19 -0.23
C ARG A 171 16.14 -15.12 -1.60
N ARG A 172 16.20 -16.23 -2.33
CA ARG A 172 16.77 -16.24 -3.68
C ARG A 172 15.98 -15.37 -4.65
N ARG A 173 14.64 -15.41 -4.60
CA ARG A 173 13.79 -14.51 -5.41
C ARG A 173 14.00 -13.04 -5.05
N ILE A 174 14.15 -12.72 -3.76
CA ILE A 174 14.44 -11.34 -3.32
C ILE A 174 15.82 -10.92 -3.85
N TYR A 175 16.85 -11.76 -3.67
CA TYR A 175 18.19 -11.52 -4.17
C TYR A 175 18.21 -11.23 -5.67
N GLU A 176 17.65 -12.11 -6.48
CA GLU A 176 17.64 -12.00 -7.94
C GLU A 176 16.86 -10.78 -8.47
N ASN A 177 15.86 -10.31 -7.72
CA ASN A 177 14.93 -9.30 -8.21
C ASN A 177 15.09 -7.92 -7.58
N TYR A 178 15.71 -7.82 -6.41
CA TYR A 178 15.83 -6.55 -5.67
C TYR A 178 17.22 -6.30 -5.10
N ALA A 179 18.02 -7.33 -4.89
CA ALA A 179 19.31 -7.25 -4.19
C ALA A 179 20.49 -7.66 -5.07
N GLY A 180 20.40 -7.46 -6.39
CA GLY A 180 21.44 -7.82 -7.36
C GLY A 180 22.76 -7.03 -7.20
N MET A 181 22.83 -6.04 -6.30
CA MET A 181 24.07 -5.35 -5.95
C MET A 181 24.98 -6.19 -5.03
N PHE A 182 24.45 -7.19 -4.33
CA PHE A 182 25.27 -8.11 -3.54
C PHE A 182 26.05 -9.03 -4.47
N PRO A 183 27.36 -9.19 -4.23
CA PRO A 183 28.21 -10.03 -5.09
C PRO A 183 27.81 -11.50 -5.14
N THR A 184 27.32 -12.05 -4.04
CA THR A 184 26.87 -13.44 -3.93
C THR A 184 25.58 -13.57 -3.13
N PHE A 185 24.87 -14.67 -3.37
CA PHE A 185 23.65 -14.98 -2.63
C PHE A 185 23.93 -15.31 -1.15
N GLU A 186 25.07 -15.92 -0.87
CA GLU A 186 25.52 -16.24 0.49
C GLU A 186 25.70 -14.95 1.29
N MET A 187 26.42 -13.96 0.74
CA MET A 187 26.59 -12.66 1.36
C MET A 187 25.25 -11.97 1.65
N PHE A 188 24.31 -12.01 0.69
CA PHE A 188 22.96 -11.49 0.90
C PHE A 188 22.25 -12.20 2.06
N CYS A 189 22.37 -13.55 2.16
CA CYS A 189 21.79 -14.30 3.27
C CYS A 189 22.38 -13.91 4.62
N ASP A 190 23.68 -13.72 4.71
CA ASP A 190 24.37 -13.31 5.93
C ASP A 190 23.90 -11.91 6.39
N PHE A 191 23.71 -10.98 5.46
CA PHE A 191 23.12 -9.67 5.76
C PHE A 191 21.67 -9.79 6.22
N MET A 192 20.87 -10.64 5.55
CA MET A 192 19.49 -10.89 5.97
C MET A 192 19.42 -11.43 7.40
N ASP A 193 20.29 -12.34 7.77
CA ASP A 193 20.31 -12.93 9.11
C ASP A 193 20.73 -11.92 10.19
N GLN A 194 21.65 -10.99 9.85
CA GLN A 194 22.08 -9.94 10.77
C GLN A 194 21.11 -8.76 10.90
N CYS A 195 20.41 -8.39 9.81
CA CYS A 195 19.67 -7.14 9.69
C CYS A 195 18.14 -7.31 9.75
N THR A 196 17.61 -8.53 9.89
CA THR A 196 16.15 -8.76 9.88
C THR A 196 15.61 -9.48 11.10
N GLU A 197 16.36 -9.52 12.19
CA GLU A 197 15.87 -9.98 13.48
C GLU A 197 15.13 -8.86 14.23
N ASN A 198 14.34 -9.21 15.24
CA ASN A 198 13.68 -8.26 16.14
C ASN A 198 12.90 -7.13 15.47
N TYR A 199 12.17 -7.44 14.37
CA TYR A 199 11.42 -6.47 13.56
C TYR A 199 12.28 -5.42 12.87
N GLU A 200 13.54 -5.73 12.65
CA GLU A 200 14.46 -4.94 11.84
C GLU A 200 14.30 -5.28 10.36
N GLY A 201 14.79 -4.42 9.48
CA GLY A 201 14.72 -4.60 8.05
C GLY A 201 15.97 -4.17 7.32
N LEU A 202 16.32 -4.93 6.30
CA LEU A 202 17.31 -4.55 5.31
C LEU A 202 16.67 -3.54 4.36
N VAL A 203 17.33 -2.42 4.10
CA VAL A 203 16.82 -1.37 3.21
C VAL A 203 17.76 -1.21 2.02
N ILE A 204 17.21 -1.32 0.83
CA ILE A 204 17.90 -1.06 -0.42
C ILE A 204 17.44 0.28 -0.96
N CYS A 205 18.38 1.18 -1.22
CA CYS A 205 18.15 2.46 -1.87
C CYS A 205 18.66 2.40 -3.32
N ASN A 206 17.70 2.46 -4.28
CA ASN A 206 18.03 2.41 -5.71
C ASN A 206 18.42 3.77 -6.30
N ASN A 207 18.28 4.85 -5.53
CA ASN A 207 18.44 6.22 -6.02
C ASN A 207 19.72 6.89 -5.51
N VAL A 208 20.76 6.12 -5.34
CA VAL A 208 22.10 6.64 -5.06
C VAL A 208 22.92 6.72 -6.34
N SER A 209 23.85 7.67 -6.39
CA SER A 209 24.76 7.85 -7.54
C SER A 209 26.00 6.97 -7.48
N SER A 210 26.16 6.19 -6.40
CA SER A 210 27.29 5.31 -6.16
C SER A 210 26.92 3.86 -6.46
N ASN A 211 27.88 3.09 -7.00
CA ASN A 211 27.75 1.64 -7.18
C ASN A 211 28.30 0.84 -5.97
N LYS A 212 28.74 1.52 -4.91
CA LYS A 212 29.23 0.85 -3.72
C LYS A 212 28.07 0.30 -2.89
N LEU A 213 28.23 -0.91 -2.36
CA LEU A 213 27.21 -1.58 -1.56
C LEU A 213 26.84 -0.77 -0.30
N GLU A 214 27.84 -0.20 0.37
CA GLU A 214 27.70 0.62 1.58
C GLU A 214 26.85 1.89 1.39
N ASP A 215 26.75 2.38 0.16
CA ASP A 215 25.94 3.56 -0.17
C ASP A 215 24.49 3.17 -0.56
N GLN A 216 24.25 1.90 -0.86
CA GLN A 216 22.97 1.39 -1.36
C GLN A 216 22.18 0.60 -0.30
N VAL A 217 22.89 0.01 0.65
CA VAL A 217 22.29 -0.94 1.62
C VAL A 217 22.37 -0.36 3.02
N PHE A 218 21.22 -0.34 3.69
CA PHE A 218 21.07 0.21 5.02
C PHE A 218 20.32 -0.79 5.92
N TRP A 219 20.40 -0.55 7.18
CA TRP A 219 19.64 -1.20 8.21
C TRP A 219 18.61 -0.23 8.79
N TYR A 220 17.41 -0.71 9.09
CA TYR A 220 16.35 0.10 9.66
C TYR A 220 15.51 -0.69 10.65
N LYS A 221 15.17 -0.06 11.78
CA LYS A 221 14.23 -0.56 12.76
C LYS A 221 13.12 0.46 12.96
N ALA A 222 11.88 0.04 12.71
CA ALA A 222 10.72 0.85 12.96
C ALA A 222 10.51 1.06 14.47
N SER A 223 10.07 2.26 14.86
CA SER A 223 9.85 2.66 16.23
C SER A 223 8.36 2.75 16.57
N GLU A 224 8.02 2.60 17.83
CA GLU A 224 6.69 2.97 18.32
C GLU A 224 6.54 4.48 18.37
N HIS A 225 5.34 4.95 18.06
CA HIS A 225 5.03 6.38 18.06
C HIS A 225 3.75 6.66 18.84
N PRO A 226 3.64 7.83 19.46
CA PRO A 226 2.38 8.28 20.05
C PRO A 226 1.29 8.36 18.98
N PRO A 227 0.00 8.44 19.39
CA PRO A 227 -1.09 8.67 18.45
C PRO A 227 -0.86 9.94 17.64
N PHE A 228 -1.08 9.85 16.33
CA PHE A 228 -0.94 10.98 15.40
C PHE A 228 -2.06 10.92 14.35
N LYS A 229 -2.21 11.99 13.61
CA LYS A 229 -3.19 12.09 12.53
C LYS A 229 -2.50 12.63 11.28
N LEU A 230 -2.75 11.96 10.17
CA LEU A 230 -2.34 12.41 8.84
C LEU A 230 -3.44 13.21 8.18
N CYS A 231 -3.09 13.88 7.10
CA CYS A 231 -3.97 14.68 6.28
C CYS A 231 -4.46 15.98 6.93
N ASP A 232 -5.03 16.84 6.10
CA ASP A 232 -5.62 18.10 6.50
C ASP A 232 -6.73 17.90 7.55
N GLN A 233 -6.81 18.78 8.53
CA GLN A 233 -7.80 18.70 9.60
C GLN A 233 -9.24 18.76 9.08
N SER A 234 -9.49 19.44 7.97
CA SER A 234 -10.80 19.47 7.32
C SER A 234 -11.30 18.08 6.87
N LEU A 235 -10.38 17.17 6.57
CA LEU A 235 -10.72 15.79 6.22
C LEU A 235 -11.18 14.95 7.43
N TRP A 236 -10.83 15.37 8.64
CA TRP A 236 -11.26 14.74 9.90
C TRP A 236 -12.57 15.29 10.43
N ALA A 237 -12.97 16.51 10.06
CA ALA A 237 -14.17 17.16 10.57
C ALA A 237 -15.48 16.41 10.26
N ASP A 238 -15.51 15.66 9.13
CA ASP A 238 -16.64 14.81 8.70
C ASP A 238 -16.19 13.34 8.60
N ASN A 239 -15.45 12.87 9.62
CA ASN A 239 -14.94 11.51 9.65
C ASN A 239 -16.00 10.54 10.16
N ARG A 240 -16.69 9.87 9.24
CA ARG A 240 -17.65 8.80 9.55
C ARG A 240 -16.92 7.49 9.85
N PRO A 241 -17.54 6.57 10.61
CA PRO A 241 -17.00 5.23 10.77
C PRO A 241 -16.71 4.58 9.41
N PHE A 242 -15.65 3.80 9.35
CA PHE A 242 -15.26 3.08 8.15
C PHE A 242 -16.37 2.09 7.75
N GLN A 243 -16.78 2.12 6.47
CA GLN A 243 -17.74 1.19 5.92
C GLN A 243 -17.06 0.25 4.95
N SER A 244 -17.01 -1.03 5.30
CA SER A 244 -16.45 -2.07 4.45
C SER A 244 -17.31 -2.32 3.23
N ALA A 245 -16.75 -2.19 2.04
CA ALA A 245 -17.41 -2.55 0.80
C ALA A 245 -17.56 -4.08 0.66
N MET A 246 -16.66 -4.86 1.28
CA MET A 246 -16.72 -6.33 1.28
C MET A 246 -17.88 -6.83 2.16
N MET A 247 -18.05 -6.26 3.36
CA MET A 247 -19.17 -6.63 4.26
C MET A 247 -20.54 -6.23 3.68
N ALA A 248 -20.63 -5.07 3.03
CA ALA A 248 -21.87 -4.64 2.38
C ALA A 248 -22.30 -5.59 1.24
N ALA A 249 -21.36 -6.18 0.51
CA ALA A 249 -21.63 -7.16 -0.54
C ALA A 249 -22.13 -8.50 0.03
N ASP A 250 -21.62 -8.93 1.16
CA ASP A 250 -22.03 -10.18 1.82
C ASP A 250 -23.44 -10.07 2.42
N ASP A 251 -23.82 -8.94 3.00
CA ASP A 251 -25.19 -8.68 3.47
C ASP A 251 -26.19 -8.70 2.32
N TYR A 252 -25.82 -8.16 1.16
CA TYR A 252 -26.68 -8.22 -0.03
C TYR A 252 -26.85 -9.67 -0.52
N ASN A 253 -25.78 -10.46 -0.55
CA ASN A 253 -25.82 -11.87 -0.94
C ASN A 253 -26.58 -12.73 0.08
N ALA A 254 -26.39 -12.51 1.38
CA ALA A 254 -27.14 -13.20 2.44
C ALA A 254 -28.65 -12.90 2.36
N THR A 255 -29.02 -11.66 2.07
CA THR A 255 -30.43 -11.25 1.91
C THR A 255 -31.05 -11.82 0.64
N SER A 256 -30.27 -11.93 -0.44
CA SER A 256 -30.73 -12.52 -1.71
C SER A 256 -30.87 -14.04 -1.63
N LEU A 257 -30.02 -14.72 -0.88
CA LEU A 257 -30.10 -16.16 -0.60
C LEU A 257 -31.26 -16.49 0.30
N ARG A 258 -31.60 -15.67 1.31
CA ARG A 258 -32.82 -15.84 2.13
C ARG A 258 -34.10 -15.70 1.31
N LYS A 259 -34.15 -14.82 0.30
CA LYS A 259 -35.27 -14.70 -0.63
C LYS A 259 -35.39 -15.88 -1.61
N LYS A 260 -34.28 -16.53 -1.99
CA LYS A 260 -34.30 -17.73 -2.86
C LYS A 260 -34.60 -19.01 -2.11
N ASN A 261 -34.33 -19.07 -0.81
CA ASN A 261 -34.62 -20.23 0.05
C ASN A 261 -36.01 -20.20 0.71
N ALA A 262 -36.86 -19.24 0.36
CA ALA A 262 -38.29 -19.37 0.60
C ALA A 262 -38.81 -20.51 -0.32
N ALA A 263 -38.86 -21.70 0.25
CA ALA A 263 -39.17 -22.95 -0.47
C ALA A 263 -40.48 -22.83 -1.27
N PRO A 264 -40.48 -23.27 -2.52
CA PRO A 264 -41.74 -23.59 -3.16
C PRO A 264 -42.34 -24.76 -2.39
N SER A 265 -43.55 -24.60 -1.86
CA SER A 265 -44.32 -25.67 -1.26
C SER A 265 -44.73 -26.64 -2.36
N VAL A 266 -43.90 -27.66 -2.59
CA VAL A 266 -44.28 -28.77 -3.48
C VAL A 266 -45.18 -29.70 -2.65
N TRP A 267 -46.48 -29.63 -2.90
CA TRP A 267 -47.42 -30.61 -2.39
C TRP A 267 -47.29 -31.88 -3.24
N VAL A 268 -46.67 -32.93 -2.69
CA VAL A 268 -46.74 -34.28 -3.28
C VAL A 268 -48.08 -34.88 -2.91
N ARG A 269 -48.98 -34.95 -3.88
CA ARG A 269 -50.23 -35.70 -3.75
C ARG A 269 -49.89 -37.19 -3.81
N LYS A 270 -49.99 -37.90 -2.69
CA LYS A 270 -49.97 -39.35 -2.68
C LYS A 270 -51.32 -39.85 -3.26
N GLU A 271 -51.30 -40.41 -4.46
CA GLU A 271 -52.43 -41.19 -4.95
C GLU A 271 -52.52 -42.47 -4.13
N GLY A 272 -53.62 -42.63 -3.45
CA GLY A 272 -53.98 -43.85 -2.72
C GLY A 272 -54.25 -44.97 -3.69
N GLY A 273 -53.41 -46.02 -3.66
CA GLY A 273 -53.72 -47.29 -4.30
C GLY A 273 -54.93 -47.94 -3.63
N GLY A 274 -55.99 -48.09 -4.39
CA GLY A 274 -57.09 -48.98 -4.02
C GLY A 274 -56.67 -50.42 -4.11
N ARG A 275 -57.18 -51.18 -3.17
CA ARG A 275 -57.26 -52.66 -3.31
C ARG A 275 -58.60 -53.12 -2.79
N GLU A 276 -59.00 -54.04 -3.53
CA GLU A 276 -60.02 -55.05 -3.18
C GLU A 276 -59.63 -55.75 -1.85
#